data_8a9d82e7cbce8cecdafa0ae3c38d3e27
#
_entry.id   8a9d82e7cbce8cecdafa0ae3c38d3e27
#
_cell.length_a   1.000
_cell.length_b   1.000
_cell.length_c   1.000
_cell.angle_alpha   90.00
_cell.angle_beta   90.00
_cell.angle_gamma   90.00
#
_symmetry.space_group_name_H-M   'P 1'
#
loop_
_entity.id
_entity.type
_entity.pdbx_description
1 polymer ?
#
loop_
_entity_poly.entity_id
_entity_poly.type
_entity_poly.pdbx_seq_one_letter_code
_entity_poly.pdbx_strand_id
1 'polypeptide(L)'
;MDEMAATQASKDPGAKFYRKGLDAMKAGNYPVAIVQFAKIQHSYPKSPLSEPSQYFIANAFYENGKYEQAVLQFNDLTMRFPNSRFLCESLLREGQSFVRLNDRIDARLTLQKLSSNNNCSDESVAANNMLKNLGSD
;
A
#
# COMPACT_ATOMS: atom_id res chain seq x y z
N MET A 1 -12.78 12.20 2.37
CA MET A 1 -12.24 12.84 1.16
C MET A 1 -12.98 14.13 0.93
N ASP A 2 -12.28 15.21 0.71
CA ASP A 2 -12.93 16.49 0.48
C ASP A 2 -13.47 16.59 -0.96
N GLU A 3 -14.31 17.60 -1.20
CA GLU A 3 -14.97 17.78 -2.49
C GLU A 3 -13.99 18.08 -3.63
N MET A 4 -12.89 18.76 -3.33
CA MET A 4 -11.89 19.11 -4.35
C MET A 4 -11.20 17.87 -4.90
N ALA A 5 -10.81 16.95 -4.02
CA ALA A 5 -10.19 15.70 -4.45
C ALA A 5 -11.15 14.86 -5.28
N ALA A 6 -12.42 14.78 -4.85
CA ALA A 6 -13.44 14.04 -5.60
C ALA A 6 -13.68 14.65 -6.98
N THR A 7 -13.72 15.99 -7.07
CA THR A 7 -13.93 16.69 -8.34
C THR A 7 -12.76 16.47 -9.29
N GLN A 8 -11.53 16.56 -8.80
CA GLN A 8 -10.36 16.32 -9.63
C GLN A 8 -10.33 14.88 -10.12
N ALA A 9 -10.62 13.92 -9.23
CA ALA A 9 -10.64 12.51 -9.59
C ALA A 9 -11.67 12.23 -10.68
N SER A 10 -12.86 12.88 -10.63
CA SER A 10 -13.91 12.63 -11.61
C SER A 10 -13.55 13.15 -13.01
N LYS A 11 -12.64 14.12 -13.12
CA LYS A 11 -12.20 14.67 -14.40
C LYS A 11 -11.00 13.92 -14.99
N ASP A 12 -10.37 13.07 -14.20
CA ASP A 12 -9.21 12.31 -14.65
C ASP A 12 -9.65 11.19 -15.57
N PRO A 13 -8.93 10.92 -16.68
CA PRO A 13 -9.29 9.82 -17.56
C PRO A 13 -9.27 8.44 -16.88
N GLY A 14 -8.50 8.31 -15.80
CA GLY A 14 -8.47 7.07 -15.01
C GLY A 14 -9.59 6.94 -13.98
N ALA A 15 -10.43 7.99 -13.81
CA ALA A 15 -11.40 8.05 -12.71
C ALA A 15 -12.37 6.87 -12.70
N LYS A 16 -12.84 6.43 -13.87
CA LYS A 16 -13.79 5.32 -13.94
C LYS A 16 -13.17 4.00 -13.45
N PHE A 17 -11.90 3.78 -13.76
CA PHE A 17 -11.18 2.58 -13.30
C PHE A 17 -10.94 2.66 -11.81
N TYR A 18 -10.63 3.85 -11.31
CA TYR A 18 -10.40 4.09 -9.88
C TYR A 18 -11.66 3.78 -9.07
N ARG A 19 -12.83 4.28 -9.51
CA ARG A 19 -14.10 4.00 -8.85
C ARG A 19 -14.43 2.52 -8.85
N LYS A 20 -14.24 1.85 -10.00
CA LYS A 20 -14.47 0.40 -10.09
C LYS A 20 -13.53 -0.37 -9.17
N GLY A 21 -12.28 0.07 -9.07
CA GLY A 21 -11.33 -0.53 -8.16
C GLY A 21 -11.76 -0.39 -6.70
N LEU A 22 -12.16 0.83 -6.29
CA LEU A 22 -12.63 1.07 -4.93
C LEU A 22 -13.88 0.25 -4.60
N ASP A 23 -14.82 0.17 -5.54
CA ASP A 23 -16.04 -0.64 -5.35
C ASP A 23 -15.70 -2.11 -5.19
N ALA A 24 -14.75 -2.61 -5.98
CA ALA A 24 -14.30 -4.00 -5.87
C ALA A 24 -13.62 -4.25 -4.52
N MET A 25 -12.82 -3.29 -4.02
CA MET A 25 -12.21 -3.40 -2.69
C MET A 25 -13.27 -3.52 -1.61
N LYS A 26 -14.30 -2.67 -1.66
CA LYS A 26 -15.41 -2.72 -0.70
C LYS A 26 -16.16 -4.03 -0.73
N ALA A 27 -16.29 -4.63 -1.90
CA ALA A 27 -16.97 -5.90 -2.09
C ALA A 27 -16.07 -7.10 -1.74
N GLY A 28 -14.80 -6.86 -1.42
CA GLY A 28 -13.85 -7.95 -1.17
C GLY A 28 -13.42 -8.67 -2.43
N ASN A 29 -13.67 -8.10 -3.60
CA ASN A 29 -13.28 -8.68 -4.87
C ASN A 29 -11.90 -8.15 -5.27
N TYR A 30 -10.88 -8.65 -4.60
CA TYR A 30 -9.52 -8.16 -4.74
C TYR A 30 -8.92 -8.38 -6.14
N PRO A 31 -9.14 -9.54 -6.80
CA PRO A 31 -8.63 -9.70 -8.17
C PRO A 31 -9.17 -8.66 -9.14
N VAL A 32 -10.45 -8.32 -9.05
CA VAL A 32 -11.05 -7.29 -9.90
C VAL A 32 -10.48 -5.92 -9.55
N ALA A 33 -10.33 -5.62 -8.26
CA ALA A 33 -9.74 -4.35 -7.82
C ALA A 33 -8.35 -4.16 -8.41
N ILE A 34 -7.50 -5.17 -8.34
CA ILE A 34 -6.14 -5.13 -8.87
C ILE A 34 -6.15 -4.81 -10.36
N VAL A 35 -7.02 -5.47 -11.13
CA VAL A 35 -7.12 -5.24 -12.57
C VAL A 35 -7.50 -3.78 -12.87
N GLN A 36 -8.47 -3.24 -12.14
CA GLN A 36 -8.94 -1.87 -12.39
C GLN A 36 -7.87 -0.84 -12.06
N PHE A 37 -7.21 -0.98 -10.91
CA PHE A 37 -6.13 -0.06 -10.55
C PHE A 37 -4.93 -0.20 -11.48
N ALA A 38 -4.62 -1.42 -11.93
CA ALA A 38 -3.52 -1.65 -12.87
C ALA A 38 -3.74 -0.95 -14.22
N LYS A 39 -4.99 -0.79 -14.64
CA LYS A 39 -5.29 -0.03 -15.87
C LYS A 39 -4.83 1.41 -15.76
N ILE A 40 -4.93 2.01 -14.57
CA ILE A 40 -4.44 3.36 -14.34
C ILE A 40 -2.91 3.40 -14.45
N GLN A 41 -2.23 2.44 -13.81
CA GLN A 41 -0.77 2.37 -13.85
C GLN A 41 -0.26 2.20 -15.28
N HIS A 42 -0.94 1.40 -16.07
CA HIS A 42 -0.52 1.09 -17.44
C HIS A 42 -0.85 2.23 -18.41
N SER A 43 -2.07 2.76 -18.34
CA SER A 43 -2.57 3.72 -19.33
C SER A 43 -2.36 5.17 -18.93
N TYR A 44 -2.33 5.46 -17.64
CA TYR A 44 -2.23 6.82 -17.12
C TYR A 44 -1.21 6.92 -15.99
N PRO A 45 0.07 6.53 -16.24
CA PRO A 45 1.06 6.47 -15.15
C PRO A 45 1.40 7.83 -14.54
N LYS A 46 1.11 8.93 -15.25
CA LYS A 46 1.36 10.28 -14.74
C LYS A 46 0.12 10.91 -14.09
N SER A 47 -0.99 10.19 -14.04
CA SER A 47 -2.20 10.66 -13.38
C SER A 47 -1.98 10.81 -11.88
N PRO A 48 -2.60 11.85 -11.24
CA PRO A 48 -2.60 11.92 -9.78
C PRO A 48 -3.19 10.68 -9.10
N LEU A 49 -3.98 9.88 -9.83
CA LEU A 49 -4.55 8.63 -9.32
C LEU A 49 -3.55 7.48 -9.32
N SER A 50 -2.39 7.64 -9.97
CA SER A 50 -1.38 6.58 -10.05
C SER A 50 -0.83 6.22 -8.68
N GLU A 51 -0.53 7.20 -7.84
CA GLU A 51 0.00 6.95 -6.50
C GLU A 51 -0.99 6.19 -5.60
N PRO A 52 -2.24 6.68 -5.40
CA PRO A 52 -3.20 5.91 -4.60
C PRO A 52 -3.53 4.55 -5.22
N SER A 53 -3.53 4.44 -6.56
CA SER A 53 -3.76 3.15 -7.22
C SER A 53 -2.68 2.14 -6.86
N GLN A 54 -1.42 2.56 -6.81
CA GLN A 54 -0.31 1.68 -6.43
C GLN A 54 -0.50 1.17 -5.00
N TYR A 55 -0.91 2.05 -4.09
CA TYR A 55 -1.20 1.64 -2.72
C TYR A 55 -2.33 0.61 -2.67
N PHE A 56 -3.43 0.86 -3.38
CA PHE A 56 -4.57 -0.05 -3.36
C PHE A 56 -4.27 -1.39 -4.03
N ILE A 57 -3.43 -1.41 -5.08
CA ILE A 57 -2.97 -2.68 -5.65
C ILE A 57 -2.24 -3.50 -4.58
N ALA A 58 -1.30 -2.88 -3.89
CA ALA A 58 -0.53 -3.54 -2.83
C ALA A 58 -1.46 -4.06 -1.73
N ASN A 59 -2.39 -3.19 -1.29
CA ASN A 59 -3.33 -3.55 -0.23
C ASN A 59 -4.28 -4.66 -0.65
N ALA A 60 -4.70 -4.67 -1.92
CA ALA A 60 -5.56 -5.74 -2.45
C ALA A 60 -4.85 -7.08 -2.41
N PHE A 61 -3.58 -7.14 -2.80
CA PHE A 61 -2.80 -8.36 -2.65
C PHE A 61 -2.71 -8.78 -1.19
N TYR A 62 -2.44 -7.83 -0.29
CA TYR A 62 -2.34 -8.11 1.14
C TYR A 62 -3.65 -8.70 1.68
N GLU A 63 -4.77 -8.05 1.40
CA GLU A 63 -6.08 -8.51 1.88
C GLU A 63 -6.46 -9.86 1.26
N ASN A 64 -5.96 -10.15 0.07
CA ASN A 64 -6.21 -11.43 -0.62
C ASN A 64 -5.24 -12.53 -0.15
N GLY A 65 -4.38 -12.25 0.81
CA GLY A 65 -3.42 -13.22 1.34
C GLY A 65 -2.23 -13.49 0.42
N LYS A 66 -2.02 -12.67 -0.60
CA LYS A 66 -0.93 -12.80 -1.56
C LYS A 66 0.24 -11.93 -1.09
N TYR A 67 0.90 -12.36 -0.02
CA TYR A 67 1.87 -11.54 0.69
C TYR A 67 3.14 -11.28 -0.11
N GLU A 68 3.59 -12.22 -0.94
CA GLU A 68 4.75 -12.01 -1.80
C GLU A 68 4.51 -10.88 -2.79
N GLN A 69 3.35 -10.89 -3.44
CA GLN A 69 2.97 -9.83 -4.36
C GLN A 69 2.76 -8.51 -3.62
N ALA A 70 2.17 -8.57 -2.42
CA ALA A 70 1.95 -7.37 -1.61
C ALA A 70 3.28 -6.68 -1.29
N VAL A 71 4.29 -7.44 -0.86
CA VAL A 71 5.62 -6.89 -0.56
C VAL A 71 6.19 -6.16 -1.78
N LEU A 72 6.13 -6.79 -2.95
CA LEU A 72 6.65 -6.19 -4.17
C LEU A 72 5.94 -4.88 -4.50
N GLN A 73 4.62 -4.85 -4.33
CA GLN A 73 3.83 -3.66 -4.67
C GLN A 73 4.00 -2.54 -3.65
N PHE A 74 4.09 -2.86 -2.36
CA PHE A 74 4.38 -1.84 -1.34
C PHE A 74 5.78 -1.26 -1.54
N ASN A 75 6.76 -2.10 -1.84
CA ASN A 75 8.13 -1.64 -2.12
C ASN A 75 8.16 -0.71 -3.34
N ASP A 76 7.43 -1.07 -4.38
CA ASP A 76 7.33 -0.23 -5.58
C ASP A 76 6.76 1.15 -5.25
N LEU A 77 5.74 1.21 -4.38
CA LEU A 77 5.18 2.49 -3.96
C LEU A 77 6.22 3.34 -3.23
N THR A 78 6.93 2.76 -2.27
CA THR A 78 7.89 3.53 -1.47
C THR A 78 9.08 4.00 -2.31
N MET A 79 9.46 3.25 -3.34
CA MET A 79 10.55 3.64 -4.24
C MET A 79 10.13 4.73 -5.23
N ARG A 80 8.94 4.61 -5.81
CA ARG A 80 8.48 5.58 -6.79
C ARG A 80 7.93 6.85 -6.16
N PHE A 81 7.35 6.74 -4.96
CA PHE A 81 6.71 7.85 -4.27
C PHE A 81 7.25 7.97 -2.83
N PRO A 82 8.55 8.36 -2.67
CA PRO A 82 9.17 8.36 -1.34
C PRO A 82 8.54 9.34 -0.36
N ASN A 83 7.77 10.31 -0.85
CA ASN A 83 7.06 11.29 -0.02
C ASN A 83 5.55 11.03 0.01
N SER A 84 5.14 9.82 -0.34
CA SER A 84 3.72 9.47 -0.40
C SER A 84 3.07 9.57 0.98
N ARG A 85 1.83 10.06 0.99
CA ARG A 85 1.00 10.02 2.21
C ARG A 85 0.71 8.59 2.65
N PHE A 86 0.91 7.61 1.78
CA PHE A 86 0.73 6.19 2.09
C PHE A 86 2.01 5.51 2.55
N LEU A 87 3.11 6.26 2.71
CA LEU A 87 4.41 5.67 3.03
C LEU A 87 4.38 4.89 4.34
N CYS A 88 3.86 5.50 5.40
CA CYS A 88 3.86 4.89 6.73
C CYS A 88 3.01 3.63 6.77
N GLU A 89 1.81 3.71 6.22
CA GLU A 89 0.90 2.56 6.13
C GLU A 89 1.51 1.45 5.27
N SER A 90 2.16 1.83 4.17
CA SER A 90 2.79 0.87 3.26
C SER A 90 3.94 0.12 3.93
N LEU A 91 4.78 0.83 4.67
CA LEU A 91 5.87 0.18 5.43
C LEU A 91 5.32 -0.76 6.48
N LEU A 92 4.24 -0.38 7.16
CA LEU A 92 3.62 -1.25 8.17
C LEU A 92 3.10 -2.53 7.53
N ARG A 93 2.35 -2.42 6.45
CA ARG A 93 1.77 -3.58 5.77
C ARG A 93 2.84 -4.43 5.09
N GLU A 94 3.89 -3.81 4.58
CA GLU A 94 5.04 -4.54 4.04
C GLU A 94 5.69 -5.38 5.15
N GLY A 95 5.93 -4.78 6.31
CA GLY A 95 6.46 -5.50 7.46
C GLY A 95 5.55 -6.63 7.90
N GLN A 96 4.25 -6.38 7.96
CA GLN A 96 3.26 -7.42 8.30
C GLN A 96 3.29 -8.56 7.27
N SER A 97 3.44 -8.23 6.00
CA SER A 97 3.53 -9.24 4.93
C SER A 97 4.74 -10.12 5.08
N PHE A 98 5.90 -9.55 5.42
CA PHE A 98 7.09 -10.34 5.70
C PHE A 98 6.90 -11.26 6.90
N VAL A 99 6.21 -10.79 7.94
CA VAL A 99 5.88 -11.64 9.09
C VAL A 99 5.03 -12.83 8.65
N ARG A 100 4.03 -12.59 7.82
CA ARG A 100 3.18 -13.66 7.30
C ARG A 100 3.93 -14.64 6.42
N LEU A 101 4.97 -14.18 5.74
CA LEU A 101 5.84 -15.03 4.92
C LEU A 101 6.90 -15.75 5.74
N ASN A 102 6.92 -15.51 7.05
CA ASN A 102 7.95 -16.02 7.95
C ASN A 102 9.36 -15.56 7.57
N ASP A 103 9.45 -14.41 6.94
CA ASP A 103 10.73 -13.77 6.59
C ASP A 103 11.08 -12.77 7.69
N ARG A 104 11.69 -13.29 8.76
CA ARG A 104 11.96 -12.52 9.97
C ARG A 104 13.01 -11.43 9.75
N ILE A 105 13.96 -11.68 8.88
CA ILE A 105 15.05 -10.72 8.60
C ILE A 105 14.47 -9.48 7.91
N ASP A 106 13.76 -9.67 6.82
CA ASP A 106 13.17 -8.54 6.09
C ASP A 106 12.05 -7.88 6.88
N ALA A 107 11.28 -8.64 7.66
CA ALA A 107 10.29 -8.08 8.57
C ALA A 107 10.95 -7.11 9.55
N ARG A 108 12.04 -7.52 10.18
CA ARG A 108 12.77 -6.69 11.14
C ARG A 108 13.32 -5.43 10.49
N LEU A 109 13.95 -5.56 9.33
CA LEU A 109 14.50 -4.41 8.61
C LEU A 109 13.43 -3.40 8.24
N THR A 110 12.31 -3.87 7.72
CA THR A 110 11.20 -3.00 7.30
C THR A 110 10.57 -2.30 8.51
N LEU A 111 10.33 -3.04 9.59
CA LEU A 111 9.71 -2.48 10.79
C LEU A 111 10.65 -1.51 11.52
N GLN A 112 11.97 -1.75 11.49
CA GLN A 112 12.95 -0.81 12.03
C GLN A 112 12.97 0.49 11.24
N LYS A 113 12.90 0.37 9.91
CA LYS A 113 12.81 1.54 9.02
C LYS A 113 11.58 2.37 9.36
N LEU A 114 10.45 1.72 9.61
CA LEU A 114 9.22 2.38 9.99
C LEU A 114 9.34 3.03 11.37
N SER A 115 9.84 2.29 12.37
CA SER A 115 9.90 2.80 13.74
C SER A 115 10.86 3.97 13.90
N SER A 116 11.86 4.08 13.03
CA SER A 116 12.82 5.19 13.07
C SER A 116 12.40 6.38 12.21
N ASN A 117 11.25 6.29 11.52
CA ASN A 117 10.76 7.39 10.68
C ASN A 117 9.93 8.35 11.54
N ASN A 118 10.43 9.56 11.73
CA ASN A 118 9.79 10.57 12.59
C ASN A 118 8.41 11.01 12.08
N ASN A 119 8.14 10.81 10.79
CA ASN A 119 6.86 11.17 10.19
C ASN A 119 5.80 10.08 10.34
N CYS A 120 6.16 8.94 10.92
CA CYS A 120 5.30 7.77 11.04
C CYS A 120 5.02 7.43 12.52
N SER A 121 4.78 8.43 13.35
CA SER A 121 4.65 8.22 14.80
C SER A 121 3.52 7.26 15.17
N ASP A 122 2.39 7.32 14.48
CA ASP A 122 1.26 6.45 14.79
C ASP A 122 1.58 4.99 14.46
N GLU A 123 2.16 4.75 13.28
CA GLU A 123 2.48 3.41 12.81
C GLU A 123 3.68 2.83 13.55
N SER A 124 4.57 3.69 14.08
CA SER A 124 5.76 3.19 14.77
C SER A 124 5.45 2.51 16.08
N VAL A 125 4.31 2.83 16.73
CA VAL A 125 3.87 2.08 17.92
C VAL A 125 3.60 0.62 17.56
N ALA A 126 2.84 0.39 16.49
CA ALA A 126 2.57 -0.96 16.01
C ALA A 126 3.86 -1.66 15.59
N ALA A 127 4.75 -0.95 14.90
CA ALA A 127 6.03 -1.50 14.47
C ALA A 127 6.89 -1.95 15.65
N ASN A 128 6.96 -1.12 16.70
CA ASN A 128 7.73 -1.46 17.91
C ASN A 128 7.18 -2.70 18.60
N ASN A 129 5.86 -2.83 18.67
CA ASN A 129 5.23 -4.00 19.27
C ASN A 129 5.55 -5.27 18.45
N MET A 130 5.50 -5.16 17.12
CA MET A 130 5.83 -6.28 16.24
C MET A 130 7.30 -6.67 16.35
N LEU A 131 8.19 -5.67 16.47
CA LEU A 131 9.62 -5.94 16.66
C LEU A 131 9.89 -6.70 17.95
N LYS A 132 9.18 -6.36 19.02
CA LYS A 132 9.28 -7.11 20.29
C LYS A 132 8.86 -8.55 20.11
N ASN A 133 7.78 -8.78 19.35
CA ASN A 133 7.27 -10.13 19.11
C ASN A 133 8.20 -10.96 18.22
N LEU A 134 9.00 -10.32 17.37
CA LEU A 134 9.99 -11.02 16.55
C LEU A 134 11.19 -11.50 17.37
N GLY A 135 11.44 -10.86 18.50
CA GLY A 135 12.58 -11.22 19.33
C GLY A 135 13.90 -10.67 18.80
N SER A 136 15.01 -11.17 19.33
CA SER A 136 16.34 -10.63 19.08
C SER A 136 17.21 -11.49 18.15
N ASP A 137 16.68 -12.60 17.66
CA ASP A 137 17.44 -13.53 16.76
C ASP A 137 17.35 -13.23 15.28
#